data_9eaa5f8b61f75c361364124da2e34d1f
#
_entry.id   9eaa5f8b61f75c361364124da2e34d1f
#
_cell.length_a   1.000
_cell.length_b   1.000
_cell.length_c   1.000
_cell.angle_alpha   90.00
_cell.angle_beta   90.00
_cell.angle_gamma   90.00
#
_symmetry.space_group_name_H-M   'P 1'
#
loop_
_entity.id
_entity.type
_entity.pdbx_description
1 polymer ?
#
loop_
_entity_poly.entity_id
_entity_poly.type
_entity_poly.pdbx_seq_one_letter_code
_entity_poly.pdbx_strand_id
1 'polypeptide(L)'
;YEEIKSDKCIMDIEHIDFEDVDTIILGHLDKINYIYEHDYKAELIKKAITNGINIYSFDPLDRYIDMLNHSNIKYFYPEITQSNLPYNTFCKLYKISKPVVGIFGTSSQQGKFSLQLALKRELELMDYNVGTIGTEPQSLLFDFDVVFPMGYNSTVHLNNSEIVLYLNNEINKLCQKQK
;
A
#
# COMPACT_ATOMS: atom_id res chain seq x y z
N TYR A 1 -15.69 2.50 -21.09
CA TYR A 1 -15.63 1.71 -19.83
C TYR A 1 -16.72 0.66 -19.94
N GLU A 2 -16.36 -0.60 -20.16
CA GLU A 2 -17.28 -1.70 -19.94
C GLU A 2 -17.56 -1.80 -18.45
N GLU A 3 -18.82 -1.68 -18.07
CA GLU A 3 -19.27 -1.94 -16.71
C GLU A 3 -18.98 -3.42 -16.39
N ILE A 4 -18.00 -3.66 -15.53
CA ILE A 4 -17.75 -5.02 -15.03
C ILE A 4 -18.93 -5.38 -14.12
N LYS A 5 -19.96 -5.98 -14.70
CA LYS A 5 -21.03 -6.62 -13.94
C LYS A 5 -20.49 -7.92 -13.37
N SER A 6 -19.98 -7.86 -12.14
CA SER A 6 -19.65 -9.05 -11.39
C SER A 6 -20.80 -9.38 -10.46
N ASP A 7 -21.33 -10.60 -10.53
CA ASP A 7 -22.32 -11.13 -9.59
C ASP A 7 -21.78 -11.15 -8.13
N LYS A 8 -20.49 -10.89 -7.97
CA LYS A 8 -19.79 -10.79 -6.67
C LYS A 8 -19.61 -9.34 -6.17
N CYS A 9 -20.12 -8.33 -6.88
CA CYS A 9 -20.07 -6.96 -6.44
C CYS A 9 -21.17 -6.70 -5.39
N ILE A 10 -20.77 -6.60 -4.13
CA ILE A 10 -21.67 -6.29 -3.03
C ILE A 10 -21.60 -4.78 -2.80
N MET A 11 -22.75 -4.11 -2.81
CA MET A 11 -22.87 -2.66 -2.66
C MET A 11 -23.18 -2.24 -1.21
N ASP A 12 -23.40 -3.19 -0.31
CA ASP A 12 -23.83 -2.94 1.06
C ASP A 12 -23.03 -3.77 2.05
N ILE A 13 -22.50 -3.10 3.09
CA ILE A 13 -21.74 -3.70 4.18
C ILE A 13 -22.55 -4.75 4.95
N GLU A 14 -23.87 -4.57 5.04
CA GLU A 14 -24.75 -5.49 5.75
C GLU A 14 -24.84 -6.88 5.07
N HIS A 15 -24.58 -6.95 3.77
CA HIS A 15 -24.71 -8.16 2.97
C HIS A 15 -23.36 -8.83 2.67
N ILE A 16 -22.28 -8.44 3.35
CA ILE A 16 -20.98 -9.12 3.20
C ILE A 16 -21.07 -10.50 3.85
N ASP A 17 -20.88 -11.54 3.05
CA ASP A 17 -20.67 -12.90 3.53
C ASP A 17 -19.19 -13.10 3.87
N PHE A 18 -18.91 -13.48 5.11
CA PHE A 18 -17.56 -13.69 5.62
C PHE A 18 -17.17 -15.17 5.73
N GLU A 19 -18.03 -16.11 5.35
CA GLU A 19 -17.78 -17.56 5.56
C GLU A 19 -16.52 -18.06 4.82
N ASP A 20 -16.26 -17.53 3.62
CA ASP A 20 -15.12 -17.94 2.80
C ASP A 20 -13.99 -16.89 2.75
N VAL A 21 -13.95 -15.96 3.70
CA VAL A 21 -12.99 -14.85 3.72
C VAL A 21 -12.05 -15.00 4.91
N ASP A 22 -10.75 -15.04 4.66
CA ASP A 22 -9.71 -15.04 5.71
C ASP A 22 -9.11 -13.64 5.98
N THR A 23 -9.18 -12.74 5.02
CA THR A 23 -8.61 -11.39 5.09
C THR A 23 -9.47 -10.40 4.32
N ILE A 24 -9.80 -9.27 4.95
CA ILE A 24 -10.45 -8.14 4.26
C ILE A 24 -9.42 -7.06 3.93
N ILE A 25 -9.64 -6.40 2.80
CA ILE A 25 -8.85 -5.24 2.37
C ILE A 25 -9.69 -3.99 2.56
N LEU A 26 -9.27 -3.14 3.50
CA LEU A 26 -9.89 -1.84 3.74
C LEU A 26 -9.20 -0.78 2.87
N GLY A 27 -9.93 -0.25 1.90
CA GLY A 27 -9.49 0.88 1.09
C GLY A 27 -9.43 2.19 1.90
N HIS A 28 -9.33 3.34 1.20
CA HIS A 28 -9.34 4.65 1.83
C HIS A 28 -10.74 5.02 2.33
N LEU A 29 -11.04 4.70 3.58
CA LEU A 29 -12.34 4.94 4.21
C LEU A 29 -12.43 6.25 4.99
N ASP A 30 -11.31 6.84 5.40
CA ASP A 30 -11.31 8.03 6.25
C ASP A 30 -12.03 9.22 5.61
N LYS A 31 -11.91 9.38 4.28
CA LYS A 31 -12.67 10.41 3.55
C LYS A 31 -14.17 10.14 3.51
N ILE A 32 -14.55 8.87 3.37
CA ILE A 32 -15.95 8.42 3.34
C ILE A 32 -16.54 8.64 4.73
N ASN A 33 -15.85 8.23 5.78
CA ASN A 33 -16.24 8.44 7.17
C ASN A 33 -16.50 9.92 7.47
N TYR A 34 -15.63 10.81 6.97
CA TYR A 34 -15.79 12.25 7.14
C TYR A 34 -17.02 12.81 6.40
N ILE A 35 -17.26 12.37 5.15
CA ILE A 35 -18.37 12.87 4.33
C ILE A 35 -19.73 12.45 4.90
N TYR A 36 -19.82 11.21 5.39
CA TYR A 36 -21.08 10.64 5.87
C TYR A 36 -21.24 10.73 7.40
N GLU A 37 -20.29 11.37 8.09
CA GLU A 37 -20.29 11.50 9.57
C GLU A 37 -20.53 10.16 10.29
N HIS A 38 -20.01 9.07 9.68
CA HIS A 38 -20.15 7.71 10.17
C HIS A 38 -18.85 6.95 10.08
N ASP A 39 -18.48 6.18 11.12
CA ASP A 39 -17.24 5.42 11.17
C ASP A 39 -17.41 4.00 10.61
N TYR A 40 -17.58 3.90 9.29
CA TYR A 40 -17.63 2.63 8.56
C TYR A 40 -16.40 1.76 8.79
N LYS A 41 -15.23 2.38 8.98
CA LYS A 41 -13.98 1.68 9.24
C LYS A 41 -14.04 0.94 10.57
N ALA A 42 -14.51 1.59 11.64
CA ALA A 42 -14.72 0.95 12.95
C ALA A 42 -15.72 -0.20 12.85
N GLU A 43 -16.78 -0.04 12.09
CA GLU A 43 -17.80 -1.07 11.89
C GLU A 43 -17.22 -2.30 11.18
N LEU A 44 -16.50 -2.12 10.09
CA LEU A 44 -15.85 -3.21 9.36
C LEU A 44 -14.79 -3.93 10.21
N ILE A 45 -14.01 -3.18 11.00
CA ILE A 45 -13.05 -3.76 11.94
C ILE A 45 -13.76 -4.62 12.99
N LYS A 46 -14.87 -4.16 13.57
CA LYS A 46 -15.66 -4.95 14.51
C LYS A 46 -16.21 -6.23 13.87
N LYS A 47 -16.75 -6.13 12.66
CA LYS A 47 -17.23 -7.29 11.90
C LYS A 47 -16.09 -8.28 11.62
N ALA A 48 -14.91 -7.81 11.23
CA ALA A 48 -13.73 -8.64 11.00
C ALA A 48 -13.29 -9.36 12.30
N ILE A 49 -13.23 -8.66 13.41
CA ILE A 49 -12.89 -9.25 14.71
C ILE A 49 -13.90 -10.33 15.12
N THR A 50 -15.20 -10.04 14.97
CA THR A 50 -16.28 -10.99 15.34
C THR A 50 -16.21 -12.27 14.52
N ASN A 51 -15.82 -12.18 13.25
CA ASN A 51 -15.73 -13.33 12.35
C ASN A 51 -14.31 -13.94 12.27
N GLY A 52 -13.33 -13.45 13.05
CA GLY A 52 -11.96 -13.99 13.06
C GLY A 52 -11.16 -13.69 11.80
N ILE A 53 -11.47 -12.61 11.08
CA ILE A 53 -10.92 -12.26 9.77
C ILE A 53 -9.78 -11.24 9.91
N ASN A 54 -8.67 -11.48 9.22
CA ASN A 54 -7.53 -10.58 9.21
C ASN A 54 -7.82 -9.29 8.42
N ILE A 55 -7.04 -8.24 8.67
CA ILE A 55 -7.23 -6.93 8.05
C ILE A 55 -5.95 -6.46 7.36
N TYR A 56 -6.06 -6.11 6.08
CA TYR A 56 -5.10 -5.28 5.38
C TYR A 56 -5.73 -3.90 5.13
N SER A 57 -5.11 -2.83 5.62
CA SER A 57 -5.67 -1.48 5.47
C SER A 57 -4.78 -0.59 4.62
N PHE A 58 -5.37 0.28 3.81
CA PHE A 58 -4.67 1.35 3.09
C PHE A 58 -4.43 2.57 3.98
N ASP A 59 -5.34 2.81 4.91
CA ASP A 59 -5.24 3.90 5.89
C ASP A 59 -4.66 3.41 7.21
N PRO A 60 -4.06 4.29 8.03
CA PRO A 60 -3.59 3.95 9.38
C PRO A 60 -4.68 3.34 10.25
N LEU A 61 -4.29 2.43 11.13
CA LEU A 61 -5.17 1.76 12.07
C LEU A 61 -4.98 2.21 13.54
N ASP A 62 -4.16 3.24 13.78
CA ASP A 62 -3.78 3.69 15.13
C ASP A 62 -4.97 3.98 16.04
N ARG A 63 -6.03 4.57 15.49
CA ARG A 63 -7.27 4.89 16.24
C ARG A 63 -8.01 3.67 16.77
N TYR A 64 -7.71 2.48 16.22
CA TYR A 64 -8.38 1.22 16.54
C TYR A 64 -7.44 0.20 17.19
N ILE A 65 -6.21 0.63 17.54
CA ILE A 65 -5.15 -0.26 18.00
C ILE A 65 -5.54 -1.04 19.26
N ASP A 66 -6.24 -0.40 20.18
CA ASP A 66 -6.68 -1.05 21.42
C ASP A 66 -7.67 -2.19 21.15
N MET A 67 -8.60 -1.97 20.22
CA MET A 67 -9.58 -2.98 19.79
C MET A 67 -8.89 -4.15 19.08
N LEU A 68 -7.92 -3.85 18.20
CA LEU A 68 -7.18 -4.83 17.44
C LEU A 68 -6.24 -5.66 18.32
N ASN A 69 -5.55 -5.05 19.26
CA ASN A 69 -4.64 -5.74 20.18
C ASN A 69 -5.36 -6.70 21.17
N HIS A 70 -6.63 -6.46 21.45
CA HIS A 70 -7.45 -7.35 22.26
C HIS A 70 -8.14 -8.45 21.44
N SER A 71 -7.88 -8.51 20.15
CA SER A 71 -8.44 -9.52 19.25
C SER A 71 -7.41 -10.58 18.89
N ASN A 72 -7.87 -11.70 18.33
CA ASN A 72 -7.01 -12.79 17.84
C ASN A 72 -6.73 -12.71 16.34
N ILE A 73 -7.13 -11.64 15.67
CA ILE A 73 -6.89 -11.45 14.24
C ILE A 73 -5.53 -10.78 13.99
N LYS A 74 -4.98 -10.98 12.78
CA LYS A 74 -3.82 -10.24 12.31
C LYS A 74 -4.28 -8.99 11.56
N TYR A 75 -3.56 -7.90 11.73
CA TYR A 75 -3.81 -6.68 10.98
C TYR A 75 -2.50 -6.09 10.49
N PHE A 76 -2.56 -5.41 9.37
CA PHE A 76 -1.42 -4.76 8.76
C PHE A 76 -1.85 -3.55 7.93
N TYR A 77 -1.05 -2.51 7.96
CA TYR A 77 -1.04 -1.41 7.00
C TYR A 77 0.42 -1.04 6.70
N PRO A 78 0.76 -0.69 5.45
CA PRO A 78 2.15 -0.33 5.14
C PRO A 78 2.51 1.01 5.79
N GLU A 79 3.64 1.02 6.49
CA GLU A 79 4.15 2.17 7.22
C GLU A 79 5.67 2.25 7.05
N ILE A 80 6.21 3.46 6.94
CA ILE A 80 7.64 3.71 6.90
C ILE A 80 8.01 4.67 8.02
N THR A 81 8.86 4.20 8.91
CA THR A 81 9.33 4.95 10.07
C THR A 81 10.86 5.06 10.08
N GLN A 82 11.40 5.76 11.06
CA GLN A 82 12.85 5.84 11.26
C GLN A 82 13.53 4.48 11.46
N SER A 83 12.80 3.48 11.96
CA SER A 83 13.32 2.11 12.10
C SER A 83 13.66 1.42 10.76
N ASN A 84 13.10 1.91 9.66
CA ASN A 84 13.37 1.42 8.31
C ASN A 84 14.64 2.04 7.69
N LEU A 85 15.23 3.04 8.33
CA LEU A 85 16.45 3.69 7.81
C LEU A 85 17.68 2.80 7.99
N PRO A 86 18.62 2.82 7.04
CA PRO A 86 19.85 2.07 7.14
C PRO A 86 20.83 2.72 8.13
N TYR A 87 21.00 2.15 9.31
CA TYR A 87 21.85 2.71 10.37
C TYR A 87 23.30 2.97 9.94
N ASN A 88 23.91 2.09 9.17
CA ASN A 88 25.32 2.17 8.81
C ASN A 88 25.60 3.08 7.60
N THR A 89 24.58 3.63 6.98
CA THR A 89 24.69 4.45 5.75
C THR A 89 24.13 5.85 5.90
N PHE A 90 23.94 6.30 7.12
CA PHE A 90 23.44 7.64 7.41
C PHE A 90 24.23 8.71 6.66
N CYS A 91 23.53 9.59 5.94
CA CYS A 91 24.09 10.62 5.06
C CYS A 91 24.92 10.09 3.87
N LYS A 92 24.95 8.79 3.61
CA LYS A 92 25.65 8.21 2.45
C LYS A 92 24.66 7.80 1.37
N LEU A 93 24.78 8.41 0.20
CA LEU A 93 24.01 8.01 -0.98
C LEU A 93 24.81 7.01 -1.83
N TYR A 94 24.14 5.96 -2.27
CA TYR A 94 24.70 5.00 -3.22
C TYR A 94 24.56 5.55 -4.65
N LYS A 95 25.58 5.28 -5.47
CA LYS A 95 25.49 5.51 -6.92
C LYS A 95 24.57 4.44 -7.52
N ILE A 96 23.45 4.88 -8.07
CA ILE A 96 22.51 3.98 -8.75
C ILE A 96 23.09 3.58 -10.11
N SER A 97 23.17 2.27 -10.36
CA SER A 97 23.83 1.68 -11.51
C SER A 97 22.87 1.32 -12.67
N LYS A 98 21.58 1.33 -12.42
CA LYS A 98 20.54 0.98 -13.39
C LYS A 98 19.69 2.19 -13.73
N PRO A 99 19.06 2.24 -14.92
CA PRO A 99 18.08 3.28 -15.25
C PRO A 99 16.92 3.28 -14.25
N VAL A 100 16.47 4.47 -13.86
CA VAL A 100 15.29 4.66 -13.01
C VAL A 100 14.27 5.46 -13.80
N VAL A 101 13.07 4.91 -13.92
CA VAL A 101 11.94 5.56 -14.61
C VAL A 101 10.93 6.02 -13.57
N GLY A 102 10.70 7.33 -13.49
CA GLY A 102 9.69 7.92 -12.63
C GLY A 102 8.38 8.16 -13.39
N ILE A 103 7.25 7.75 -12.80
CA ILE A 103 5.93 8.00 -13.35
C ILE A 103 5.26 9.12 -12.54
N PHE A 104 5.03 10.24 -13.18
CA PHE A 104 4.48 11.45 -12.57
C PHE A 104 3.15 11.81 -13.22
N GLY A 105 2.34 12.55 -12.51
CA GLY A 105 1.08 13.10 -13.01
C GLY A 105 0.81 14.45 -12.39
N THR A 106 0.02 15.27 -13.06
CA THR A 106 -0.31 16.64 -12.66
C THR A 106 -1.36 16.69 -11.54
N SER A 107 -2.07 15.58 -11.31
CA SER A 107 -3.04 15.46 -10.20
C SER A 107 -3.19 14.01 -9.72
N SER A 108 -3.99 13.81 -8.67
CA SER A 108 -4.43 12.49 -8.21
C SER A 108 -5.36 11.81 -9.24
N GLN A 109 -5.49 10.49 -9.14
CA GLN A 109 -6.44 9.68 -9.93
C GLN A 109 -6.27 9.74 -11.47
N GLN A 110 -5.08 10.05 -11.96
CA GLN A 110 -4.77 10.10 -13.40
C GLN A 110 -4.23 8.77 -13.97
N GLY A 111 -4.39 7.67 -13.24
CA GLY A 111 -3.94 6.37 -13.72
C GLY A 111 -2.43 6.11 -13.61
N LYS A 112 -1.69 6.87 -12.80
CA LYS A 112 -0.24 6.65 -12.58
C LYS A 112 0.08 5.20 -12.17
N PHE A 113 -0.68 4.67 -11.23
CA PHE A 113 -0.52 3.31 -10.76
C PHE A 113 -0.83 2.27 -11.84
N SER A 114 -1.91 2.47 -12.59
CA SER A 114 -2.27 1.60 -13.73
C SER A 114 -1.19 1.62 -14.83
N LEU A 115 -0.63 2.80 -15.12
CA LEU A 115 0.48 2.95 -16.07
C LEU A 115 1.74 2.23 -15.57
N GLN A 116 2.02 2.32 -14.27
CA GLN A 116 3.17 1.62 -13.66
C GLN A 116 3.04 0.10 -13.78
N LEU A 117 1.85 -0.45 -13.52
CA LEU A 117 1.55 -1.87 -13.70
C LEU A 117 1.70 -2.31 -15.17
N ALA A 118 1.14 -1.54 -16.09
CA ALA A 118 1.24 -1.83 -17.52
C ALA A 118 2.70 -1.82 -17.99
N LEU A 119 3.47 -0.81 -17.57
CA LEU A 119 4.88 -0.69 -17.93
C LEU A 119 5.72 -1.84 -17.34
N LYS A 120 5.49 -2.21 -16.07
CA LYS A 120 6.12 -3.40 -15.45
C LYS A 120 5.90 -4.62 -16.33
N ARG A 121 4.64 -4.93 -16.64
CA ARG A 121 4.26 -6.09 -17.43
C ARG A 121 4.92 -6.10 -18.83
N GLU A 122 4.88 -4.98 -19.53
CA GLU A 122 5.46 -4.91 -20.89
C GLU A 122 6.99 -5.08 -20.86
N LEU A 123 7.67 -4.51 -19.88
CA LEU A 123 9.12 -4.67 -19.74
C LEU A 123 9.49 -6.12 -19.37
N GLU A 124 8.73 -6.77 -18.49
CA GLU A 124 8.92 -8.19 -18.15
C GLU A 124 8.68 -9.10 -19.37
N LEU A 125 7.69 -8.81 -20.22
CA LEU A 125 7.46 -9.52 -21.48
C LEU A 125 8.61 -9.35 -22.50
N MET A 126 9.40 -8.28 -22.36
CA MET A 126 10.62 -8.03 -23.13
C MET A 126 11.88 -8.60 -22.46
N ASP A 127 11.73 -9.50 -21.49
CA ASP A 127 12.82 -10.11 -20.71
C ASP A 127 13.67 -9.11 -19.90
N TYR A 128 13.12 -7.92 -19.56
CA TYR A 128 13.79 -7.04 -18.62
C TYR A 128 13.49 -7.49 -17.19
N ASN A 129 14.52 -7.49 -16.35
CA ASN A 129 14.36 -7.65 -14.92
C ASN A 129 14.03 -6.31 -14.28
N VAL A 130 12.77 -6.15 -13.84
CA VAL A 130 12.21 -4.86 -13.42
C VAL A 130 12.07 -4.81 -11.90
N GLY A 131 12.76 -3.85 -11.26
CA GLY A 131 12.51 -3.51 -9.86
C GLY A 131 11.43 -2.44 -9.76
N THR A 132 10.54 -2.57 -8.79
CA THR A 132 9.36 -1.72 -8.66
C THR A 132 9.24 -1.07 -7.29
N ILE A 133 8.91 0.24 -7.28
CA ILE A 133 8.59 1.01 -6.08
C ILE A 133 7.22 1.64 -6.29
N GLY A 134 6.25 1.26 -5.49
CA GLY A 134 4.91 1.83 -5.52
C GLY A 134 4.69 2.84 -4.40
N THR A 135 4.04 3.96 -4.71
CA THR A 135 3.74 5.02 -3.73
C THR A 135 2.33 4.91 -3.15
N GLU A 136 1.60 3.90 -3.53
CA GLU A 136 0.26 3.61 -3.03
C GLU A 136 0.27 2.35 -2.17
N PRO A 137 -0.51 2.28 -1.07
CA PRO A 137 -0.51 1.13 -0.16
C PRO A 137 -0.91 -0.19 -0.84
N GLN A 138 -1.78 -0.16 -1.86
CA GLN A 138 -2.16 -1.33 -2.63
C GLN A 138 -1.02 -1.94 -3.46
N SER A 139 0.10 -1.26 -3.62
CA SER A 139 1.24 -1.76 -4.40
C SER A 139 1.74 -3.12 -3.91
N LEU A 140 1.63 -3.39 -2.60
CA LEU A 140 1.96 -4.70 -2.03
C LEU A 140 1.10 -5.83 -2.60
N LEU A 141 -0.17 -5.56 -2.90
CA LEU A 141 -1.11 -6.54 -3.44
C LEU A 141 -0.85 -6.88 -4.92
N PHE A 142 0.00 -6.08 -5.58
CA PHE A 142 0.38 -6.23 -6.99
C PHE A 142 1.86 -6.59 -7.16
N ASP A 143 2.45 -7.20 -6.14
CA ASP A 143 3.81 -7.72 -6.16
C ASP A 143 4.86 -6.65 -6.53
N PHE A 144 4.76 -5.49 -5.92
CA PHE A 144 5.82 -4.48 -5.97
C PHE A 144 6.90 -4.81 -4.95
N ASP A 145 8.17 -4.65 -5.34
CA ASP A 145 9.32 -4.94 -4.48
C ASP A 145 9.41 -4.03 -3.25
N VAL A 146 9.01 -2.78 -3.42
CA VAL A 146 9.02 -1.78 -2.34
C VAL A 146 7.70 -1.01 -2.36
N VAL A 147 7.07 -0.89 -1.20
CA VAL A 147 5.91 -0.03 -0.98
C VAL A 147 6.35 1.17 -0.15
N PHE A 148 6.14 2.36 -0.71
CA PHE A 148 6.45 3.64 -0.11
C PHE A 148 5.18 4.51 -0.09
N PRO A 149 4.30 4.34 0.91
CA PRO A 149 2.93 4.85 0.90
C PRO A 149 2.90 6.36 1.15
N MET A 150 3.32 7.13 0.15
CA MET A 150 3.43 8.60 0.17
C MET A 150 2.19 9.29 -0.42
N GLY A 151 1.20 8.52 -0.84
CA GLY A 151 -0.04 9.02 -1.46
C GLY A 151 -1.02 9.64 -0.47
N TYR A 152 -2.31 9.48 -0.76
CA TYR A 152 -3.37 9.94 0.14
C TYR A 152 -3.24 9.25 1.52
N ASN A 153 -3.38 10.03 2.58
CA ASN A 153 -3.28 9.56 3.96
C ASN A 153 -1.93 8.87 4.25
N SER A 154 -0.84 9.54 3.83
CA SER A 154 0.53 9.01 3.90
C SER A 154 0.88 8.44 5.28
N THR A 155 1.44 7.24 5.29
CA THR A 155 2.00 6.56 6.46
C THR A 155 3.54 6.57 6.47
N VAL A 156 4.14 7.53 5.77
CA VAL A 156 5.59 7.76 5.77
C VAL A 156 5.92 8.80 6.82
N HIS A 157 6.53 8.37 7.93
CA HIS A 157 6.91 9.20 9.08
C HIS A 157 8.41 9.57 9.03
N LEU A 158 8.87 10.03 7.87
CA LEU A 158 10.24 10.45 7.62
C LEU A 158 10.28 11.92 7.17
N ASN A 159 11.34 12.63 7.53
CA ASN A 159 11.62 13.94 6.95
C ASN A 159 12.22 13.81 5.52
N ASN A 160 12.32 14.93 4.80
CA ASN A 160 12.76 14.93 3.41
C ASN A 160 14.16 14.30 3.20
N SER A 161 15.09 14.52 4.11
CA SER A 161 16.44 13.93 4.02
C SER A 161 16.41 12.42 4.26
N GLU A 162 15.61 11.98 5.21
CA GLU A 162 15.40 10.55 5.52
C GLU A 162 14.71 9.83 4.36
N ILE A 163 13.73 10.47 3.70
CA ILE A 163 13.08 9.95 2.50
C ILE A 163 14.11 9.69 1.39
N VAL A 164 15.00 10.65 1.14
CA VAL A 164 16.05 10.51 0.12
C VAL A 164 16.97 9.34 0.45
N LEU A 165 17.40 9.22 1.72
CA LEU A 165 18.23 8.11 2.19
C LEU A 165 17.54 6.77 2.04
N TYR A 166 16.29 6.68 2.47
CA TYR A 166 15.49 5.46 2.39
C TYR A 166 15.34 5.01 0.93
N LEU A 167 14.82 5.87 0.07
CA LEU A 167 14.59 5.54 -1.35
C LEU A 167 15.88 5.19 -2.08
N ASN A 168 16.97 5.93 -1.86
CA ASN A 168 18.25 5.62 -2.45
C ASN A 168 18.75 4.24 -2.02
N ASN A 169 18.60 3.88 -0.74
CA ASN A 169 18.97 2.57 -0.23
C ASN A 169 18.13 1.45 -0.85
N GLU A 170 16.82 1.61 -0.93
CA GLU A 170 15.93 0.59 -1.52
C GLU A 170 16.21 0.42 -3.02
N ILE A 171 16.38 1.51 -3.79
CA ILE A 171 16.76 1.44 -5.20
C ILE A 171 18.10 0.72 -5.36
N ASN A 172 19.08 1.02 -4.51
CA ASN A 172 20.38 0.34 -4.55
C ASN A 172 20.24 -1.16 -4.28
N LYS A 173 19.45 -1.59 -3.30
CA LYS A 173 19.16 -3.00 -3.04
C LYS A 173 18.53 -3.70 -4.25
N LEU A 174 17.56 -3.05 -4.91
CA LEU A 174 16.94 -3.55 -6.13
C LEU A 174 17.98 -3.71 -7.25
N CYS A 175 18.84 -2.71 -7.45
CA CYS A 175 19.92 -2.79 -8.44
C CYS A 175 20.90 -3.94 -8.19
N GLN A 176 21.07 -4.38 -6.94
CA GLN A 176 21.96 -5.49 -6.58
C GLN A 176 21.30 -6.86 -6.75
N LYS A 177 20.00 -6.99 -6.50
CA LYS A 177 19.24 -8.22 -6.70
C LYS A 177 19.16 -8.64 -8.17
N GLN A 178 19.26 -7.67 -9.07
CA GLN A 178 19.07 -7.83 -10.52
C GLN A 178 20.39 -8.03 -11.29
N LYS A 179 21.28 -8.82 -10.73
CA LYS A 179 22.53 -9.21 -11.41
C LYS A 179 22.36 -10.44 -12.28
#